data_0b25c04c482db9ccff00b903957d217f
#
_entry.id   0b25c04c482db9ccff00b903957d217f
#
_cell.length_a   1.000
_cell.length_b   1.000
_cell.length_c   1.000
_cell.angle_alpha   90.00
_cell.angle_beta   90.00
_cell.angle_gamma   90.00
#
_symmetry.space_group_name_H-M   'P 1'
#
loop_
_entity.id
_entity.type
_entity.pdbx_description
1 polymer ?
#
loop_
_entity_poly.entity_id
_entity_poly.type
_entity_poly.pdbx_seq_one_letter_code
_entity_poly.pdbx_strand_id
1 'polypeptide(L)'
;MKKNYEIKVYTKSDELPPLLAGNFFHSLELFEISEGVSGDTPFMAVATEDGRTIAQMLAVLHTHRTWFPPFIYTHAHAHGEGIYLSAETEEELFPLLLHALTRKLCSHHCLYIEFSELQKKMFGYRHFRRLGYFPVAWQEIYNS
;
A
#
# COMPACT_ATOMS: atom_id res chain seq x y z
N MET A 1 6.30 -9.61 26.37
CA MET A 1 5.24 -8.61 26.44
C MET A 1 4.51 -8.51 25.10
N LYS A 2 3.20 -8.70 25.14
CA LYS A 2 2.41 -8.56 23.91
C LYS A 2 2.28 -7.09 23.55
N LYS A 3 2.74 -6.73 22.35
CA LYS A 3 2.53 -5.40 21.82
C LYS A 3 1.14 -5.32 21.21
N ASN A 4 0.38 -4.33 21.60
CA ASN A 4 -0.97 -4.11 21.08
C ASN A 4 -0.91 -3.15 19.90
N TYR A 5 -0.87 -3.73 18.70
CA TYR A 5 -0.96 -2.94 17.48
C TYR A 5 -2.40 -2.89 17.02
N GLU A 6 -2.80 -1.72 16.56
CA GLU A 6 -4.07 -1.58 15.85
C GLU A 6 -3.73 -1.26 14.41
N ILE A 7 -4.26 -2.05 13.47
CA ILE A 7 -4.02 -1.86 12.04
C ILE A 7 -5.35 -1.54 11.38
N LYS A 8 -5.38 -0.43 10.66
CA LYS A 8 -6.59 0.04 10.00
C LYS A 8 -6.24 0.62 8.65
N VAL A 9 -7.15 0.44 7.67
CA VAL A 9 -6.97 1.00 6.33
C VAL A 9 -7.95 2.16 6.17
N TYR A 10 -7.42 3.30 5.77
CA TYR A 10 -8.18 4.55 5.61
C TYR A 10 -8.30 4.92 4.15
N THR A 11 -9.43 5.46 3.76
CA THR A 11 -9.68 5.94 2.40
C THR A 11 -10.05 7.41 2.36
N LYS A 12 -10.16 8.06 3.53
CA LYS A 12 -10.51 9.48 3.64
C LYS A 12 -9.50 10.19 4.53
N SER A 13 -9.02 11.33 4.06
CA SER A 13 -7.99 12.08 4.79
C SER A 13 -8.46 12.60 6.13
N ASP A 14 -9.76 12.93 6.27
CA ASP A 14 -10.30 13.44 7.51
C ASP A 14 -10.36 12.39 8.63
N GLU A 15 -10.19 11.11 8.29
CA GLU A 15 -10.19 10.03 9.27
C GLU A 15 -8.79 9.58 9.67
N LEU A 16 -7.76 10.09 8.97
CA LEU A 16 -6.39 9.65 9.20
C LEU A 16 -5.83 10.12 10.56
N PRO A 17 -5.10 9.25 11.27
CA PRO A 17 -4.31 9.70 12.41
C PRO A 17 -3.10 10.50 11.94
N PRO A 18 -2.35 11.14 12.84
CA PRO A 18 -1.09 11.77 12.45
C PRO A 18 -0.17 10.73 11.82
N LEU A 19 0.43 11.09 10.68
CA LEU A 19 1.26 10.16 9.91
C LEU A 19 2.74 10.43 10.13
N LEU A 20 3.56 9.42 9.84
CA LEU A 20 5.00 9.53 9.88
C LEU A 20 5.50 10.36 8.70
N ALA A 21 6.57 11.13 8.92
CA ALA A 21 7.25 11.83 7.84
C ALA A 21 8.21 10.87 7.13
N GLY A 22 8.45 11.12 5.84
CA GLY A 22 9.39 10.30 5.09
C GLY A 22 9.07 10.29 3.60
N ASN A 23 9.06 9.10 3.03
CA ASN A 23 8.88 8.89 1.60
C ASN A 23 7.55 9.49 1.09
N PHE A 24 7.64 10.31 0.05
CA PHE A 24 6.47 10.94 -0.56
C PHE A 24 5.39 9.91 -0.96
N PHE A 25 5.82 8.74 -1.45
CA PHE A 25 4.88 7.72 -1.94
C PHE A 25 4.01 7.10 -0.83
N HIS A 26 4.33 7.39 0.43
CA HIS A 26 3.54 6.93 1.57
C HIS A 26 3.16 8.10 2.47
N SER A 27 3.03 9.30 1.90
CA SER A 27 2.80 10.53 2.63
C SER A 27 1.34 10.95 2.62
N LEU A 28 1.01 11.86 3.53
CA LEU A 28 -0.29 12.51 3.54
C LEU A 28 -0.50 13.32 2.26
N GLU A 29 0.55 13.94 1.74
CA GLU A 29 0.48 14.76 0.53
C GLU A 29 -0.01 13.94 -0.67
N LEU A 30 0.56 12.76 -0.88
CA LEU A 30 0.12 11.90 -1.98
C LEU A 30 -1.29 11.37 -1.73
N PHE A 31 -1.61 11.06 -0.48
CA PHE A 31 -2.95 10.63 -0.12
C PHE A 31 -3.99 11.68 -0.53
N GLU A 32 -3.74 12.95 -0.16
CA GLU A 32 -4.66 14.04 -0.45
C GLU A 32 -4.74 14.34 -1.95
N ILE A 33 -3.61 14.28 -2.65
CA ILE A 33 -3.58 14.46 -4.10
C ILE A 33 -4.45 13.38 -4.76
N SER A 34 -4.26 12.13 -4.37
CA SER A 34 -5.01 11.01 -4.94
C SER A 34 -6.50 11.11 -4.64
N GLU A 35 -6.82 11.57 -3.44
CA GLU A 35 -8.21 11.75 -3.02
C GLU A 35 -8.92 12.77 -3.90
N GLY A 36 -8.20 13.78 -4.40
CA GLY A 36 -8.74 14.82 -5.24
C GLY A 36 -8.78 14.49 -6.73
N VAL A 37 -8.16 13.38 -7.14
CA VAL A 37 -8.13 12.99 -8.56
C VAL A 37 -9.31 12.08 -8.88
N SER A 38 -10.07 12.45 -9.91
CA SER A 38 -11.20 11.64 -10.35
C SER A 38 -10.69 10.27 -10.84
N GLY A 39 -11.32 9.21 -10.34
CA GLY A 39 -10.93 7.86 -10.69
C GLY A 39 -9.87 7.24 -9.79
N ASP A 40 -9.30 8.02 -8.88
CA ASP A 40 -8.30 7.52 -7.93
C ASP A 40 -8.89 7.45 -6.53
N THR A 41 -8.53 6.40 -5.78
CA THR A 41 -8.91 6.25 -4.38
C THR A 41 -7.67 5.83 -3.60
N PRO A 42 -7.22 6.63 -2.63
CA PRO A 42 -6.08 6.23 -1.80
C PRO A 42 -6.51 5.24 -0.73
N PHE A 43 -5.62 4.29 -0.44
CA PHE A 43 -5.79 3.33 0.65
C PHE A 43 -4.53 3.37 1.49
N MET A 44 -4.65 3.88 2.71
CA MET A 44 -3.51 3.98 3.63
C MET A 44 -3.69 3.00 4.78
N ALA A 45 -2.84 1.97 4.82
CA ALA A 45 -2.78 1.07 5.96
C ALA A 45 -1.89 1.71 7.02
N VAL A 46 -2.40 1.83 8.22
CA VAL A 46 -1.69 2.49 9.33
C VAL A 46 -1.68 1.55 10.53
N ALA A 47 -0.50 1.36 11.11
CA ALA A 47 -0.35 0.64 12.36
C ALA A 47 -0.10 1.65 13.47
N THR A 48 -0.89 1.55 14.53
CA THR A 48 -0.72 2.41 15.71
C THR A 48 -0.45 1.56 16.94
N GLU A 49 0.31 2.13 17.86
CA GLU A 49 0.57 1.54 19.17
C GLU A 49 0.30 2.64 20.19
N ASP A 50 -0.63 2.38 21.10
CA ASP A 50 -1.05 3.36 22.13
C ASP A 50 -1.44 4.71 21.50
N GLY A 51 -2.14 4.67 20.38
CA GLY A 51 -2.62 5.85 19.69
C GLY A 51 -1.58 6.58 18.84
N ARG A 52 -0.35 6.07 18.77
CA ARG A 52 0.72 6.67 17.99
C ARG A 52 1.00 5.86 16.73
N THR A 53 1.10 6.54 15.61
CA THR A 53 1.44 5.90 14.35
C THR A 53 2.89 5.41 14.36
N ILE A 54 3.09 4.13 14.09
CA ILE A 54 4.41 3.54 14.04
C ILE A 54 4.77 2.96 12.68
N ALA A 55 3.79 2.83 11.78
CA ALA A 55 4.04 2.35 10.42
C ALA A 55 2.88 2.77 9.52
N GLN A 56 3.17 2.98 8.25
CA GLN A 56 2.15 3.31 7.27
C GLN A 56 2.56 2.85 5.88
N MET A 57 1.56 2.45 5.08
CA MET A 57 1.76 2.00 3.71
C MET A 57 0.59 2.49 2.85
N LEU A 58 0.91 3.19 1.77
CA LEU A 58 -0.10 3.76 0.88
C LEU A 58 -0.13 3.03 -0.45
N ALA A 59 -1.32 2.70 -0.91
CA ALA A 59 -1.57 2.27 -2.28
C ALA A 59 -2.67 3.14 -2.86
N VAL A 60 -2.59 3.42 -4.15
CA VAL A 60 -3.61 4.19 -4.84
C VAL A 60 -4.33 3.26 -5.82
N LEU A 61 -5.64 3.20 -5.69
CA LEU A 61 -6.50 2.43 -6.58
C LEU A 61 -6.93 3.31 -7.73
N HIS A 62 -6.57 2.90 -8.95
CA HIS A 62 -6.93 3.62 -10.16
C HIS A 62 -8.06 2.91 -10.88
N THR A 63 -9.09 3.65 -11.27
CA THR A 63 -10.21 3.15 -12.04
C THR A 63 -10.04 3.61 -13.49
N HIS A 64 -9.99 2.65 -14.41
CA HIS A 64 -9.80 2.90 -15.82
C HIS A 64 -11.09 2.61 -16.59
N ARG A 65 -11.40 3.45 -17.56
CA ARG A 65 -12.52 3.24 -18.47
C ARG A 65 -12.00 2.90 -19.85
N THR A 66 -12.57 1.88 -20.47
CA THR A 66 -12.15 1.43 -21.80
C THR A 66 -13.35 1.35 -22.73
N TRP A 67 -13.08 1.37 -24.05
CA TRP A 67 -14.12 1.22 -25.07
C TRP A 67 -14.59 -0.23 -25.24
N PHE A 68 -13.75 -1.20 -24.80
CA PHE A 68 -14.06 -2.62 -24.92
C PHE A 68 -14.38 -3.20 -23.55
N PRO A 69 -15.19 -4.30 -23.50
CA PRO A 69 -15.41 -4.96 -22.22
C PRO A 69 -14.07 -5.33 -21.55
N PRO A 70 -13.98 -5.18 -20.22
CA PRO A 70 -15.07 -4.94 -19.28
C PRO A 70 -15.53 -3.48 -19.13
N PHE A 71 -15.07 -2.57 -19.95
CA PHE A 71 -15.37 -1.12 -19.95
C PHE A 71 -14.82 -0.36 -18.74
N ILE A 72 -14.82 -0.97 -17.57
CA ILE A 72 -14.21 -0.40 -16.35
C ILE A 72 -13.37 -1.48 -15.71
N TYR A 73 -12.12 -1.14 -15.38
CA TYR A 73 -11.29 -2.03 -14.58
C TYR A 73 -10.47 -1.20 -13.58
N THR A 74 -10.03 -1.85 -12.51
CA THR A 74 -9.32 -1.19 -11.44
C THR A 74 -7.98 -1.88 -11.18
N HIS A 75 -6.98 -1.08 -10.84
CA HIS A 75 -5.72 -1.63 -10.34
C HIS A 75 -5.16 -0.72 -9.28
N ALA A 76 -4.39 -1.27 -8.36
CA ALA A 76 -3.76 -0.51 -7.29
C ALA A 76 -2.25 -0.54 -7.46
N HIS A 77 -1.60 0.53 -7.05
CA HIS A 77 -0.15 0.65 -7.13
C HIS A 77 0.40 1.20 -5.81
N ALA A 78 1.43 0.55 -5.30
CA ALA A 78 2.18 1.00 -4.14
C ALA A 78 3.67 1.05 -4.49
N HIS A 79 4.35 2.11 -4.07
CA HIS A 79 5.76 2.32 -4.32
C HIS A 79 6.56 2.08 -3.03
N GLY A 80 7.28 0.97 -2.96
CA GLY A 80 8.12 0.66 -1.82
C GLY A 80 7.38 -0.01 -0.69
N GLU A 81 8.08 -0.25 0.42
CA GLU A 81 7.57 -1.06 1.53
C GLU A 81 6.74 -0.25 2.54
N GLY A 82 6.74 1.08 2.45
CA GLY A 82 6.07 1.93 3.42
C GLY A 82 7.05 2.70 4.29
N ILE A 83 6.53 3.34 5.33
CA ILE A 83 7.34 4.09 6.29
C ILE A 83 7.18 3.45 7.66
N TYR A 84 8.30 3.25 8.36
CA TYR A 84 8.36 2.56 9.64
C TYR A 84 9.29 3.32 10.59
N LEU A 85 9.01 3.22 11.90
CA LEU A 85 9.85 3.87 12.90
C LEU A 85 11.27 3.31 12.93
N SER A 86 11.45 2.02 12.66
CA SER A 86 12.75 1.36 12.69
C SER A 86 12.74 0.12 11.79
N ALA A 87 13.91 -0.44 11.54
CA ALA A 87 14.03 -1.67 10.76
C ALA A 87 13.31 -2.84 11.45
N GLU A 88 13.37 -2.88 12.78
CA GLU A 88 12.68 -3.93 13.54
C GLU A 88 11.16 -3.79 13.40
N THR A 89 10.66 -2.56 13.45
CA THR A 89 9.24 -2.29 13.26
C THR A 89 8.81 -2.72 11.85
N GLU A 90 9.63 -2.44 10.86
CA GLU A 90 9.35 -2.85 9.47
C GLU A 90 9.23 -4.37 9.35
N GLU A 91 10.19 -5.10 9.92
CA GLU A 91 10.16 -6.56 9.85
C GLU A 91 8.90 -7.15 10.46
N GLU A 92 8.47 -6.58 11.58
CA GLU A 92 7.30 -7.06 12.30
C GLU A 92 5.99 -6.65 11.63
N LEU A 93 5.90 -5.41 11.17
CA LEU A 93 4.63 -4.84 10.70
C LEU A 93 4.41 -4.89 9.21
N PHE A 94 5.47 -5.00 8.40
CA PHE A 94 5.30 -5.06 6.95
C PHE A 94 4.30 -6.14 6.51
N PRO A 95 4.42 -7.39 6.99
CA PRO A 95 3.45 -8.42 6.58
C PRO A 95 2.03 -8.12 7.05
N LEU A 96 1.87 -7.48 8.20
CA LEU A 96 0.54 -7.14 8.72
C LEU A 96 -0.09 -6.01 7.90
N LEU A 97 0.67 -4.98 7.55
CA LEU A 97 0.18 -3.90 6.70
C LEU A 97 -0.13 -4.41 5.30
N LEU A 98 0.75 -5.23 4.75
CA LEU A 98 0.55 -5.82 3.42
C LEU A 98 -0.74 -6.64 3.39
N HIS A 99 -0.97 -7.46 4.41
CA HIS A 99 -2.17 -8.28 4.50
C HIS A 99 -3.43 -7.42 4.59
N ALA A 100 -3.43 -6.42 5.47
CA ALA A 100 -4.58 -5.55 5.66
C ALA A 100 -4.91 -4.77 4.39
N LEU A 101 -3.88 -4.23 3.74
CA LEU A 101 -4.03 -3.44 2.52
C LEU A 101 -4.56 -4.31 1.37
N THR A 102 -3.99 -5.49 1.20
CA THR A 102 -4.40 -6.43 0.15
C THR A 102 -5.86 -6.84 0.33
N ARG A 103 -6.25 -7.18 1.54
CA ARG A 103 -7.64 -7.58 1.81
C ARG A 103 -8.62 -6.44 1.55
N LYS A 104 -8.26 -5.22 1.94
CA LYS A 104 -9.13 -4.06 1.72
C LYS A 104 -9.29 -3.76 0.24
N LEU A 105 -8.20 -3.80 -0.51
CA LEU A 105 -8.22 -3.58 -1.95
C LEU A 105 -9.05 -4.65 -2.67
N CYS A 106 -8.88 -5.91 -2.27
CA CYS A 106 -9.66 -7.00 -2.87
C CYS A 106 -11.15 -6.83 -2.59
N SER A 107 -11.52 -6.29 -1.43
CA SER A 107 -12.94 -6.05 -1.10
C SER A 107 -13.53 -4.94 -1.95
N HIS A 108 -12.71 -4.11 -2.61
CA HIS A 108 -13.15 -3.05 -3.52
C HIS A 108 -13.03 -3.47 -4.98
N HIS A 109 -13.01 -4.77 -5.25
CA HIS A 109 -12.98 -5.33 -6.62
C HIS A 109 -11.75 -4.90 -7.42
N CYS A 110 -10.62 -4.77 -6.75
CA CYS A 110 -9.36 -4.44 -7.40
C CYS A 110 -8.93 -5.63 -8.29
N LEU A 111 -8.70 -5.36 -9.56
CA LEU A 111 -8.34 -6.41 -10.52
C LEU A 111 -6.94 -6.95 -10.28
N TYR A 112 -5.98 -6.06 -10.02
CA TYR A 112 -4.63 -6.47 -9.67
C TYR A 112 -3.95 -5.38 -8.84
N ILE A 113 -2.93 -5.80 -8.08
CA ILE A 113 -2.17 -4.91 -7.21
C ILE A 113 -0.70 -5.01 -7.61
N GLU A 114 -0.08 -3.87 -7.85
CA GLU A 114 1.32 -3.81 -8.25
C GLU A 114 2.14 -3.11 -7.17
N PHE A 115 3.22 -3.75 -6.75
CA PHE A 115 4.23 -3.14 -5.88
C PHE A 115 5.50 -2.94 -6.68
N SER A 116 6.04 -1.74 -6.63
CA SER A 116 7.28 -1.41 -7.34
C SER A 116 8.26 -0.72 -6.40
N GLU A 117 9.50 -0.59 -6.85
CA GLU A 117 10.56 0.12 -6.13
C GLU A 117 10.82 -0.43 -4.73
N LEU A 118 10.66 -1.75 -4.58
CA LEU A 118 10.98 -2.43 -3.32
C LEU A 118 12.50 -2.45 -3.15
N GLN A 119 12.98 -1.78 -2.12
CA GLN A 119 14.42 -1.68 -1.89
C GLN A 119 15.01 -2.97 -1.38
N LYS A 120 14.23 -3.75 -0.64
CA LYS A 120 14.66 -5.03 -0.09
C LYS A 120 13.89 -6.14 -0.78
N LYS A 121 14.30 -6.47 -2.01
CA LYS A 121 13.56 -7.42 -2.84
C LYS A 121 13.37 -8.80 -2.20
N MET A 122 14.31 -9.23 -1.40
CA MET A 122 14.20 -10.53 -0.70
C MET A 122 13.38 -10.42 0.58
N PHE A 123 13.30 -9.23 1.15
CA PHE A 123 12.48 -8.99 2.31
C PHE A 123 11.01 -9.00 1.90
N GLY A 124 10.22 -9.76 2.63
CA GLY A 124 8.81 -9.82 2.35
C GLY A 124 8.39 -10.72 1.20
N TYR A 125 9.35 -11.28 0.45
CA TYR A 125 9.03 -12.17 -0.68
C TYR A 125 8.08 -13.29 -0.25
N ARG A 126 8.33 -13.91 0.89
CA ARG A 126 7.49 -14.97 1.42
C ARG A 126 6.07 -14.48 1.69
N HIS A 127 5.95 -13.26 2.20
CA HIS A 127 4.64 -12.68 2.50
C HIS A 127 3.86 -12.36 1.24
N PHE A 128 4.54 -11.84 0.22
CA PHE A 128 3.92 -11.60 -1.08
C PHE A 128 3.42 -12.89 -1.71
N ARG A 129 4.25 -13.93 -1.70
CA ARG A 129 3.88 -15.23 -2.28
C ARG A 129 2.67 -15.82 -1.56
N ARG A 130 2.64 -15.69 -0.23
CA ARG A 130 1.53 -16.22 0.57
C ARG A 130 0.21 -15.56 0.22
N LEU A 131 0.25 -14.30 -0.19
CA LEU A 131 -0.94 -13.53 -0.58
C LEU A 131 -1.26 -13.64 -2.07
N GLY A 132 -0.50 -14.42 -2.82
CA GLY A 132 -0.77 -14.63 -4.23
C GLY A 132 -0.02 -13.70 -5.18
N TYR A 133 0.89 -12.90 -4.68
CA TYR A 133 1.71 -12.05 -5.54
C TYR A 133 2.80 -12.86 -6.23
N PHE A 134 3.23 -12.38 -7.38
CA PHE A 134 4.38 -12.96 -8.07
C PHE A 134 5.24 -11.85 -8.66
N PRO A 135 6.56 -12.07 -8.76
CA PRO A 135 7.45 -11.05 -9.31
C PRO A 135 7.31 -10.95 -10.82
N VAL A 136 7.51 -9.73 -11.34
CA VAL A 136 7.54 -9.48 -12.76
C VAL A 136 8.86 -8.80 -13.09
N ALA A 137 9.64 -9.38 -13.98
CA ALA A 137 10.96 -8.89 -14.32
C ALA A 137 10.99 -8.05 -15.61
N TRP A 138 9.84 -7.64 -16.09
CA TRP A 138 9.74 -6.96 -17.37
C TRP A 138 10.40 -5.58 -17.39
N GLN A 139 10.58 -4.94 -16.25
CA GLN A 139 11.23 -3.64 -16.24
C GLN A 139 12.70 -3.69 -16.67
N GLU A 140 13.32 -4.84 -16.68
CA GLU A 140 14.70 -4.98 -17.15
C GLU A 140 14.82 -4.66 -18.63
N ILE A 141 13.75 -4.77 -19.36
CA ILE A 141 13.69 -4.48 -20.78
C ILE A 141 13.93 -2.99 -21.06
N TYR A 142 13.57 -2.14 -20.12
CA TYR A 142 13.64 -0.70 -20.30
C TYR A 142 15.01 -0.11 -20.05
N ASN A 143 15.90 -0.88 -19.48
CA ASN A 143 17.22 -0.39 -19.11
C ASN A 143 18.29 -0.73 -20.17
N SER A 144 17.87 -1.26 -21.25
CA SER A 144 18.75 -1.60 -22.36
C SER A 144 19.18 -0.39 -23.15
#